data_2c254310fa559f022bed2902f454199d
#
_entry.id   2c254310fa559f022bed2902f454199d
#
_cell.length_a   1.000
_cell.length_b   1.000
_cell.length_c   1.000
_cell.angle_alpha   90.00
_cell.angle_beta   90.00
_cell.angle_gamma   90.00
#
_symmetry.space_group_name_H-M   'P 1'
#
loop_
_entity.id
_entity.type
_entity.pdbx_description
1 polymer ?
#
loop_
_entity_poly.entity_id
_entity_poly.type
_entity_poly.pdbx_seq_one_letter_code
_entity_poly.pdbx_strand_id
1 'polypeptide(L)'
;MANTNPKKSALHEVPGIPSPESVSIEAANTIQSFRKKTPTPAELVEGILAGNITALSRAITLVESTNPKHLSQANEVINSCLSHVKESVRIGITGVPGVGKSTFIEAFGKHLTSLGRKVAVLAVDPSS
;
A
#
# COMPACT_ATOMS: atom_id res chain seq x y z
N MET A 1 38.33 -46.05 -46.61
CA MET A 1 38.48 -45.74 -45.15
C MET A 1 38.48 -44.21 -44.98
N ALA A 2 37.37 -43.61 -44.62
CA ALA A 2 37.26 -42.17 -44.47
C ALA A 2 37.58 -41.81 -43.01
N ASN A 3 38.68 -41.09 -42.83
CA ASN A 3 39.10 -40.58 -41.51
C ASN A 3 38.35 -39.29 -41.18
N THR A 4 37.28 -39.39 -40.39
CA THR A 4 36.52 -38.25 -39.90
C THR A 4 37.13 -37.78 -38.59
N ASN A 5 38.00 -36.78 -38.69
CA ASN A 5 38.55 -36.09 -37.52
C ASN A 5 37.47 -35.15 -36.93
N PRO A 6 37.01 -35.32 -35.67
CA PRO A 6 36.02 -34.42 -35.10
C PRO A 6 36.63 -33.03 -34.93
N LYS A 7 36.01 -32.03 -35.57
CA LYS A 7 36.38 -30.61 -35.41
C LYS A 7 36.22 -30.24 -33.93
N LYS A 8 37.34 -29.99 -33.23
CA LYS A 8 37.32 -29.40 -31.90
C LYS A 8 36.64 -28.02 -31.98
N SER A 9 35.50 -27.85 -31.30
CA SER A 9 34.88 -26.55 -31.13
C SER A 9 35.86 -25.60 -30.43
N ALA A 10 35.96 -24.38 -30.94
CA ALA A 10 36.78 -23.31 -30.32
C ALA A 10 36.13 -22.72 -29.05
N LEU A 11 34.91 -23.15 -28.72
CA LEU A 11 34.21 -22.75 -27.53
C LEU A 11 34.61 -23.66 -26.36
N HIS A 12 35.36 -23.12 -25.43
CA HIS A 12 35.65 -23.73 -24.15
C HIS A 12 34.50 -23.38 -23.21
N GLU A 13 33.59 -24.30 -22.97
CA GLU A 13 32.56 -24.12 -21.96
C GLU A 13 33.19 -24.21 -20.58
N VAL A 14 33.28 -23.09 -19.88
CA VAL A 14 33.65 -23.06 -18.46
C VAL A 14 32.38 -23.34 -17.66
N PRO A 15 32.36 -24.35 -16.76
CA PRO A 15 31.23 -24.58 -15.89
C PRO A 15 30.91 -23.28 -15.13
N GLY A 16 29.69 -22.80 -15.27
CA GLY A 16 29.24 -21.59 -14.54
C GLY A 16 29.35 -21.80 -13.03
N ILE A 17 29.70 -20.76 -12.31
CA ILE A 17 29.65 -20.77 -10.86
C ILE A 17 28.17 -21.03 -10.46
N PRO A 18 27.88 -22.03 -9.61
CA PRO A 18 26.54 -22.25 -9.15
C PRO A 18 26.01 -20.96 -8.55
N SER A 19 24.83 -20.48 -9.02
CA SER A 19 24.21 -19.31 -8.48
C SER A 19 23.98 -19.53 -6.98
N PRO A 20 24.38 -18.60 -6.11
CA PRO A 20 24.04 -18.69 -4.70
C PRO A 20 22.52 -18.79 -4.57
N GLU A 21 22.04 -19.59 -3.63
CA GLU A 21 20.60 -19.68 -3.36
C GLU A 21 20.05 -18.26 -3.17
N SER A 22 19.14 -17.87 -4.04
CA SER A 22 18.63 -16.49 -4.12
C SER A 22 17.84 -16.05 -2.89
N VAL A 23 17.52 -16.97 -1.99
CA VAL A 23 16.83 -16.70 -0.73
C VAL A 23 17.44 -17.57 0.38
N SER A 24 18.06 -16.94 1.37
CA SER A 24 18.46 -17.64 2.58
C SER A 24 17.21 -18.12 3.33
N ILE A 25 17.12 -19.42 3.60
CA ILE A 25 16.04 -20.01 4.39
C ILE A 25 15.96 -19.35 5.79
N GLU A 26 17.12 -18.99 6.36
CA GLU A 26 17.19 -18.26 7.63
C GLU A 26 16.59 -16.85 7.52
N ALA A 27 16.88 -16.13 6.43
CA ALA A 27 16.27 -14.82 6.18
C ALA A 27 14.76 -14.93 5.98
N ALA A 28 14.29 -15.94 5.24
CA ALA A 28 12.87 -16.19 5.05
C ALA A 28 12.16 -16.52 6.37
N ASN A 29 12.75 -17.36 7.22
CA ASN A 29 12.21 -17.70 8.54
C ASN A 29 12.22 -16.49 9.47
N THR A 30 13.25 -15.66 9.43
CA THR A 30 13.35 -14.41 10.19
C THR A 30 12.25 -13.44 9.76
N ILE A 31 12.04 -13.23 8.45
CA ILE A 31 10.96 -12.39 7.91
C ILE A 31 9.59 -12.93 8.33
N GLN A 32 9.42 -14.25 8.33
CA GLN A 32 8.16 -14.89 8.71
C GLN A 32 7.87 -14.72 10.21
N SER A 33 8.88 -14.75 11.07
CA SER A 33 8.76 -14.48 12.51
C SER A 33 8.44 -13.00 12.81
N PHE A 34 8.93 -12.08 11.97
CA PHE A 34 8.62 -10.65 12.03
C PHE A 34 7.31 -10.25 11.35
N ARG A 35 6.55 -11.19 10.76
CA ARG A 35 5.20 -10.89 10.26
C ARG A 35 4.36 -10.40 11.44
N LYS A 36 4.26 -9.10 11.57
CA LYS A 36 3.41 -8.45 12.57
C LYS A 36 2.01 -9.05 12.45
N LYS A 37 1.48 -9.52 13.57
CA LYS A 37 0.10 -9.99 13.68
C LYS A 37 -0.82 -8.98 12.99
N THR A 38 -1.67 -9.46 12.10
CA THR A 38 -2.66 -8.59 11.45
C THR A 38 -3.58 -8.05 12.56
N PRO A 39 -3.72 -6.73 12.71
CA PRO A 39 -4.56 -6.17 13.76
C PRO A 39 -6.03 -6.56 13.53
N THR A 40 -6.74 -6.77 14.60
CA THR A 40 -8.19 -7.01 14.59
C THR A 40 -8.95 -5.72 14.24
N PRO A 41 -10.21 -5.81 13.76
CA PRO A 41 -11.04 -4.64 13.54
C PRO A 41 -11.15 -3.73 14.77
N ALA A 42 -11.29 -4.31 15.97
CA ALA A 42 -11.36 -3.55 17.22
C ALA A 42 -10.06 -2.77 17.51
N GLU A 43 -8.90 -3.40 17.34
CA GLU A 43 -7.59 -2.73 17.49
C GLU A 43 -7.41 -1.59 16.48
N LEU A 44 -7.92 -1.76 15.25
CA LEU A 44 -7.89 -0.71 14.24
C LEU A 44 -8.77 0.48 14.65
N VAL A 45 -10.00 0.22 15.11
CA VAL A 45 -10.94 1.27 15.55
C VAL A 45 -10.37 2.03 16.74
N GLU A 46 -9.87 1.34 17.75
CA GLU A 46 -9.24 1.96 18.92
C GLU A 46 -8.07 2.86 18.50
N GLY A 47 -7.19 2.35 17.62
CA GLY A 47 -6.08 3.13 17.09
C GLY A 47 -6.54 4.36 16.30
N ILE A 48 -7.60 4.25 15.48
CA ILE A 48 -8.16 5.38 14.72
C ILE A 48 -8.69 6.46 15.68
N LEU A 49 -9.43 6.05 16.70
CA LEU A 49 -10.01 6.99 17.68
C LEU A 49 -8.91 7.67 18.52
N ALA A 50 -7.81 6.96 18.80
CA ALA A 50 -6.63 7.51 19.44
C ALA A 50 -5.79 8.42 18.50
N GLY A 51 -6.13 8.53 17.22
CA GLY A 51 -5.40 9.33 16.23
C GLY A 51 -4.13 8.66 15.69
N ASN A 52 -4.01 7.34 15.79
CA ASN A 52 -2.89 6.59 15.25
C ASN A 52 -2.98 6.47 13.72
N ILE A 53 -2.06 7.15 13.03
CA ILE A 53 -2.01 7.19 11.56
C ILE A 53 -1.73 5.82 10.96
N THR A 54 -0.95 4.97 11.64
CA THR A 54 -0.67 3.61 11.15
C THR A 54 -1.94 2.73 11.18
N ALA A 55 -2.75 2.85 12.24
CA ALA A 55 -4.03 2.14 12.33
C ALA A 55 -4.99 2.64 11.25
N LEU A 56 -5.09 3.96 11.04
CA LEU A 56 -5.89 4.56 9.98
C LEU A 56 -5.46 4.07 8.59
N SER A 57 -4.18 4.10 8.28
CA SER A 57 -3.66 3.65 6.98
C SER A 57 -3.98 2.17 6.72
N ARG A 58 -3.84 1.31 7.74
CA ARG A 58 -4.20 -0.11 7.62
C ARG A 58 -5.70 -0.32 7.43
N ALA A 59 -6.52 0.45 8.13
CA ALA A 59 -7.96 0.39 7.98
C ALA A 59 -8.40 0.83 6.57
N ILE A 60 -7.81 1.89 6.02
CA ILE A 60 -8.06 2.31 4.64
C ILE A 60 -7.70 1.18 3.66
N THR A 61 -6.52 0.57 3.80
CA THR A 61 -6.11 -0.56 2.95
C THR A 61 -7.09 -1.74 3.06
N LEU A 62 -7.60 -2.01 4.26
CA LEU A 62 -8.60 -3.05 4.49
C LEU A 62 -9.92 -2.75 3.77
N VAL A 63 -10.39 -1.49 3.87
CA VAL A 63 -11.64 -1.02 3.24
C VAL A 63 -11.55 -1.03 1.72
N GLU A 64 -10.40 -0.64 1.15
CA GLU A 64 -10.16 -0.63 -0.30
C GLU A 64 -9.85 -2.01 -0.88
N SER A 65 -9.70 -3.02 -0.03
CA SER A 65 -9.36 -4.37 -0.47
C SER A 65 -10.51 -5.02 -1.24
N THR A 66 -10.21 -5.53 -2.43
CA THR A 66 -11.15 -6.31 -3.26
C THR A 66 -11.28 -7.77 -2.82
N ASN A 67 -10.53 -8.21 -1.80
CA ASN A 67 -10.57 -9.57 -1.31
C ASN A 67 -11.86 -9.81 -0.51
N PRO A 68 -12.72 -10.79 -0.90
CA PRO A 68 -13.97 -11.06 -0.18
C PRO A 68 -13.80 -11.38 1.30
N LYS A 69 -12.65 -11.95 1.70
CA LYS A 69 -12.34 -12.26 3.11
C LYS A 69 -12.19 -11.00 3.97
N HIS A 70 -11.86 -9.87 3.36
CA HIS A 70 -11.68 -8.59 4.07
C HIS A 70 -12.99 -7.81 4.24
N LEU A 71 -14.02 -8.13 3.45
CA LEU A 71 -15.27 -7.37 3.42
C LEU A 71 -15.97 -7.30 4.79
N SER A 72 -16.04 -8.44 5.49
CA SER A 72 -16.66 -8.48 6.82
C SER A 72 -15.91 -7.60 7.83
N GLN A 73 -14.59 -7.69 7.85
CA GLN A 73 -13.74 -6.91 8.74
C GLN A 73 -13.78 -5.41 8.39
N ALA A 74 -13.79 -5.08 7.10
CA ALA A 74 -13.93 -3.70 6.62
C ALA A 74 -15.25 -3.07 7.08
N ASN A 75 -16.36 -3.80 6.91
CA ASN A 75 -17.67 -3.35 7.34
C ASN A 75 -17.75 -3.16 8.87
N GLU A 76 -17.12 -4.04 9.64
CA GLU A 76 -17.03 -3.93 11.10
C GLU A 76 -16.29 -2.65 11.51
N VAL A 77 -15.14 -2.36 10.89
CA VAL A 77 -14.39 -1.12 11.15
C VAL A 77 -15.20 0.10 10.79
N ILE A 78 -15.83 0.12 9.60
CA ILE A 78 -16.66 1.26 9.16
C ILE A 78 -17.82 1.50 10.14
N ASN A 79 -18.60 0.47 10.46
CA ASN A 79 -19.76 0.60 11.33
C ASN A 79 -19.37 1.08 12.73
N SER A 80 -18.27 0.58 13.27
CA SER A 80 -17.76 1.01 14.57
C SER A 80 -17.29 2.47 14.54
N CYS A 81 -16.66 2.92 13.46
CA CYS A 81 -16.23 4.31 13.31
C CYS A 81 -17.40 5.27 13.09
N LEU A 82 -18.50 4.83 12.44
CA LEU A 82 -19.67 5.68 12.16
C LEU A 82 -20.34 6.23 13.43
N SER A 83 -20.31 5.47 14.53
CA SER A 83 -20.83 5.92 15.82
C SER A 83 -20.05 7.09 16.44
N HIS A 84 -18.83 7.36 15.95
CA HIS A 84 -17.92 8.40 16.45
C HIS A 84 -17.74 9.57 15.47
N VAL A 85 -18.57 9.63 14.41
CA VAL A 85 -18.49 10.69 13.40
C VAL A 85 -18.78 12.04 14.03
N LYS A 86 -17.89 13.00 13.80
CA LYS A 86 -18.06 14.42 14.15
C LYS A 86 -18.52 15.20 12.91
N GLU A 87 -19.08 16.37 13.13
CA GLU A 87 -19.40 17.28 12.02
C GLU A 87 -18.14 17.58 11.19
N SER A 88 -18.29 17.47 9.88
CA SER A 88 -17.23 17.75 8.92
C SER A 88 -17.79 18.46 7.69
N VAL A 89 -16.99 19.38 7.17
CA VAL A 89 -17.31 20.05 5.90
C VAL A 89 -16.68 19.24 4.77
N ARG A 90 -17.49 18.92 3.75
CA ARG A 90 -17.05 18.24 2.53
C ARG A 90 -17.06 19.23 1.39
N ILE A 91 -15.92 19.38 0.71
CA ILE A 91 -15.73 20.32 -0.39
C ILE A 91 -15.34 19.53 -1.63
N GLY A 92 -16.17 19.63 -2.68
CA GLY A 92 -15.84 19.08 -4.00
C GLY A 92 -15.08 20.11 -4.82
N ILE A 93 -13.91 19.71 -5.35
CA ILE A 93 -13.10 20.55 -6.24
C ILE A 93 -13.05 19.86 -7.59
N THR A 94 -13.61 20.52 -8.61
CA THR A 94 -13.64 20.04 -9.98
C THR A 94 -13.12 21.09 -10.94
N GLY A 95 -12.81 20.70 -12.16
CA GLY A 95 -12.34 21.58 -13.23
C GLY A 95 -11.49 20.84 -14.25
N VAL A 96 -11.24 21.48 -15.38
CA VAL A 96 -10.45 20.91 -16.49
C VAL A 96 -9.00 20.61 -16.08
N PRO A 97 -8.33 19.67 -16.76
CA PRO A 97 -6.90 19.42 -16.54
C PRO A 97 -6.07 20.71 -16.68
N GLY A 98 -5.05 20.88 -15.86
CA GLY A 98 -4.12 22.02 -15.93
C GLY A 98 -4.61 23.35 -15.33
N VAL A 99 -5.86 23.47 -14.87
CA VAL A 99 -6.43 24.71 -14.34
C VAL A 99 -5.87 25.14 -12.97
N GLY A 100 -5.00 24.34 -12.36
CA GLY A 100 -4.39 24.66 -11.06
C GLY A 100 -5.12 24.07 -9.84
N LYS A 101 -5.98 23.05 -10.03
CA LYS A 101 -6.68 22.38 -8.90
C LYS A 101 -5.72 21.91 -7.80
N SER A 102 -4.64 21.24 -8.16
CA SER A 102 -3.66 20.71 -7.21
C SER A 102 -2.95 21.83 -6.43
N THR A 103 -2.61 22.92 -7.10
CA THR A 103 -2.01 24.10 -6.46
C THR A 103 -2.98 24.75 -5.47
N PHE A 104 -4.26 24.84 -5.85
CA PHE A 104 -5.29 25.36 -4.95
C PHE A 104 -5.45 24.44 -3.72
N ILE A 105 -5.54 23.11 -3.93
CA ILE A 105 -5.70 22.14 -2.84
C ILE A 105 -4.52 22.21 -1.86
N GLU A 106 -3.30 22.38 -2.39
CA GLU A 106 -2.10 22.52 -1.56
C GLU A 106 -2.14 23.80 -0.70
N ALA A 107 -2.40 24.93 -1.32
CA ALA A 107 -2.44 26.23 -0.63
C ALA A 107 -3.58 26.26 0.41
N PHE A 108 -4.76 25.80 0.03
CA PHE A 108 -5.93 25.76 0.90
C PHE A 108 -5.75 24.75 2.05
N GLY A 109 -5.19 23.56 1.77
CA GLY A 109 -4.88 22.57 2.79
C GLY A 109 -3.84 23.09 3.80
N LYS A 110 -2.77 23.76 3.34
CA LYS A 110 -1.79 24.41 4.22
C LYS A 110 -2.45 25.47 5.11
N HIS A 111 -3.32 26.28 4.56
CA HIS A 111 -4.05 27.29 5.33
C HIS A 111 -4.92 26.66 6.40
N LEU A 112 -5.72 25.64 6.07
CA LEU A 112 -6.59 24.97 7.05
C LEU A 112 -5.77 24.27 8.15
N THR A 113 -4.68 23.61 7.81
CA THR A 113 -3.82 22.94 8.80
C THR A 113 -3.10 23.94 9.70
N SER A 114 -2.74 25.13 9.20
CA SER A 114 -2.18 26.22 10.04
C SER A 114 -3.19 26.76 11.05
N LEU A 115 -4.50 26.62 10.78
CA LEU A 115 -5.59 26.93 11.70
C LEU A 115 -5.91 25.75 12.66
N GLY A 116 -5.07 24.70 12.69
CA GLY A 116 -5.28 23.52 13.53
C GLY A 116 -6.38 22.58 13.05
N ARG A 117 -6.90 22.77 11.83
CA ARG A 117 -7.93 21.89 11.26
C ARG A 117 -7.31 20.61 10.71
N LYS A 118 -7.99 19.48 10.89
CA LYS A 118 -7.63 18.21 10.24
C LYS A 118 -8.23 18.21 8.83
N VAL A 119 -7.40 17.87 7.85
CA VAL A 119 -7.77 17.84 6.43
C VAL A 119 -7.47 16.46 5.87
N ALA A 120 -8.39 15.92 5.09
CA ALA A 120 -8.19 14.74 4.27
C ALA A 120 -8.50 15.09 2.82
N VAL A 121 -7.64 14.65 1.89
CA VAL A 121 -7.85 14.83 0.46
C VAL A 121 -8.12 13.47 -0.15
N LEU A 122 -9.29 13.32 -0.76
CA LEU A 122 -9.70 12.13 -1.49
C LEU A 122 -9.57 12.44 -2.98
N ALA A 123 -8.58 11.88 -3.64
CA ALA A 123 -8.43 12.00 -5.08
C ALA A 123 -9.29 10.93 -5.76
N VAL A 124 -10.23 11.39 -6.60
CA VAL A 124 -11.01 10.51 -7.49
C VAL A 124 -10.39 10.65 -8.88
N ASP A 125 -9.79 9.58 -9.38
CA ASP A 125 -9.22 9.58 -10.72
C ASP A 125 -10.35 9.38 -11.74
N PRO A 126 -10.58 10.35 -12.65
CA PRO A 126 -11.59 10.21 -13.70
C PRO A 126 -11.14 9.28 -14.85
N SER A 127 -9.92 8.77 -14.82
CA SER A 127 -9.32 7.97 -15.90
C SER A 127 -9.49 6.45 -15.71
N SER A 128 -10.26 5.99 -14.73
CA SER A 128 -10.59 4.57 -14.52
C SER A 128 -11.88 4.18 -15.18
#